data_901be7f590f801a5f4b3c5b35a57c090
#
_entry.id   901be7f590f801a5f4b3c5b35a57c090
#
_cell.length_a   1.000
_cell.length_b   1.000
_cell.length_c   1.000
_cell.angle_alpha   90.00
_cell.angle_beta   90.00
_cell.angle_gamma   90.00
#
_symmetry.space_group_name_H-M   'P 1'
#
loop_
_entity.id
_entity.type
_entity.pdbx_description
1 polymer ?
#
loop_
_entity_poly.entity_id
_entity_poly.type
_entity_poly.pdbx_seq_one_letter_code
_entity_poly.pdbx_strand_id
1 'polypeptide(L)'
;MSEKILLIDGHSILNRAFYGLPDLTNSEGKHTGAVYGFLNILLRTIEEEKPQYLTVAFDLKAPTFRHKMFEAYKGTRKPMPEELREQVPLIKEMLTAMGVNVVTKEGYEADDILGTLARKSEAAGMDATILSGDRDLLQLATDKVMIRLPKTVRGKTTIEDYHAQQVIEKYQVTPPQIIELKALMGDSADNIPGIPGVGEKTATKIIVEYGSIENAHEHLEELKPNRARESMREHYDMAQMSKALATICTDSPIEFSYEKAKLGNLYTKEAFLLCRQLEFKNLLNRFDSAAVQEDTLEQEFFTCADLAGCEALFAKAEAGKTAGVSLVTENGRVFGAGLALNEEEIYYIPVEGMITEGYLCGKLEGLLHKVSESNTENIMKSNTDDVKKDPENEISDVNTDGTLKYDKKCVCALDVKALLKHIKSDDPMAVFDAGVAAYLLNPLKSSYTYDDMAKEYLKDRKSTRLNSSH
;
A
#
# COMPACT_ATOMS: atom_id res chain seq x y z
N MET A 1 19.43 24.13 13.70
CA MET A 1 19.33 22.68 13.88
C MET A 1 20.08 22.07 12.71
N SER A 2 20.86 21.00 12.93
CA SER A 2 21.50 20.25 11.85
C SER A 2 20.43 19.63 10.97
N GLU A 3 20.69 19.51 9.68
CA GLU A 3 19.84 18.73 8.76
C GLU A 3 19.91 17.24 9.15
N LYS A 4 18.79 16.53 8.96
CA LYS A 4 18.67 15.12 9.35
C LYS A 4 18.25 14.27 8.16
N ILE A 5 18.92 13.11 8.00
CA ILE A 5 18.53 12.06 7.07
C ILE A 5 17.98 10.84 7.81
N LEU A 6 16.85 10.30 7.32
CA LEU A 6 16.32 9.02 7.74
C LEU A 6 16.69 7.96 6.70
N LEU A 7 17.39 6.93 7.13
CA LEU A 7 17.83 5.80 6.33
C LEU A 7 17.12 4.54 6.81
N ILE A 8 16.46 3.81 5.92
CA ILE A 8 15.62 2.67 6.29
C ILE A 8 16.10 1.40 5.59
N ASP A 9 16.26 0.34 6.37
CA ASP A 9 16.45 -1.02 5.86
C ASP A 9 15.09 -1.59 5.41
N GLY A 10 14.89 -1.61 4.10
CA GLY A 10 13.61 -1.96 3.50
C GLY A 10 13.19 -3.39 3.79
N HIS A 11 14.10 -4.37 3.64
CA HIS A 11 13.78 -5.77 3.91
C HIS A 11 13.57 -6.04 5.40
N SER A 12 14.38 -5.49 6.27
CA SER A 12 14.25 -5.67 7.71
C SER A 12 12.92 -5.15 8.25
N ILE A 13 12.53 -3.93 7.84
CA ILE A 13 11.27 -3.33 8.27
C ILE A 13 10.05 -4.03 7.64
N LEU A 14 10.17 -4.48 6.36
CA LEU A 14 9.09 -5.22 5.69
C LEU A 14 8.87 -6.60 6.36
N ASN A 15 9.95 -7.34 6.65
CA ASN A 15 9.89 -8.59 7.41
C ASN A 15 9.24 -8.39 8.77
N ARG A 16 9.67 -7.34 9.47
CA ARG A 16 9.09 -7.02 10.79
C ARG A 16 7.59 -6.73 10.71
N ALA A 17 7.16 -5.99 9.70
CA ALA A 17 5.75 -5.70 9.47
C ALA A 17 4.96 -6.98 9.18
N PHE A 18 5.51 -7.87 8.36
CA PHE A 18 4.92 -9.17 8.02
C PHE A 18 4.65 -10.04 9.25
N TYR A 19 5.66 -10.22 10.11
CA TYR A 19 5.51 -11.03 11.32
C TYR A 19 4.86 -10.30 12.50
N GLY A 20 4.70 -8.99 12.39
CA GLY A 20 4.11 -8.13 13.43
C GLY A 20 2.60 -7.93 13.32
N LEU A 21 2.02 -8.23 12.16
CA LEU A 21 0.58 -8.09 11.88
C LEU A 21 -0.02 -9.43 11.50
N PRO A 22 -1.34 -9.63 11.72
CA PRO A 22 -2.04 -10.74 11.11
C PRO A 22 -1.95 -10.66 9.58
N ASP A 23 -2.15 -11.78 8.91
CA ASP A 23 -2.22 -11.81 7.45
C ASP A 23 -3.43 -11.00 6.97
N LEU A 24 -3.15 -9.92 6.25
CA LEU A 24 -4.16 -9.03 5.66
C LEU A 24 -4.11 -9.17 4.15
N THR A 25 -5.27 -9.39 3.55
CA THR A 25 -5.46 -9.44 2.10
C THR A 25 -6.48 -8.39 1.67
N ASN A 26 -6.34 -7.88 0.44
CA ASN A 26 -7.39 -7.09 -0.19
C ASN A 26 -8.51 -7.98 -0.75
N SER A 27 -9.56 -7.40 -1.31
CA SER A 27 -10.71 -8.11 -1.90
C SER A 27 -10.34 -9.04 -3.08
N GLU A 28 -9.19 -8.83 -3.71
CA GLU A 28 -8.64 -9.69 -4.76
C GLU A 28 -7.83 -10.89 -4.20
N GLY A 29 -7.73 -11.02 -2.87
CA GLY A 29 -6.93 -12.05 -2.19
C GLY A 29 -5.42 -11.78 -2.18
N LYS A 30 -4.96 -10.58 -2.54
CA LYS A 30 -3.56 -10.19 -2.57
C LYS A 30 -3.08 -9.84 -1.17
N HIS A 31 -1.95 -10.42 -0.73
CA HIS A 31 -1.36 -10.12 0.56
C HIS A 31 -0.83 -8.67 0.61
N THR A 32 -1.26 -7.91 1.62
CA THR A 32 -0.97 -6.48 1.75
C THR A 32 -0.49 -6.05 3.14
N GLY A 33 -0.55 -6.97 4.11
CA GLY A 33 -0.28 -6.68 5.52
C GLY A 33 1.12 -6.15 5.80
N ALA A 34 2.16 -6.68 5.12
CA ALA A 34 3.54 -6.21 5.30
C ALA A 34 3.73 -4.80 4.74
N VAL A 35 3.12 -4.48 3.58
CA VAL A 35 3.15 -3.13 3.00
C VAL A 35 2.46 -2.14 3.93
N TYR A 36 1.26 -2.47 4.42
CA TYR A 36 0.52 -1.63 5.36
C TYR A 36 1.30 -1.37 6.65
N GLY A 37 1.88 -2.42 7.24
CA GLY A 37 2.68 -2.30 8.46
C GLY A 37 3.96 -1.48 8.25
N PHE A 38 4.63 -1.68 7.11
CA PHE A 38 5.80 -0.88 6.73
C PHE A 38 5.45 0.61 6.66
N LEU A 39 4.37 0.97 5.95
CA LEU A 39 3.94 2.36 5.81
C LEU A 39 3.60 3.00 7.16
N ASN A 40 2.96 2.26 8.06
CA ASN A 40 2.68 2.77 9.40
C ASN A 40 3.95 3.04 10.22
N ILE A 41 4.95 2.15 10.13
CA ILE A 41 6.26 2.34 10.78
C ILE A 41 6.98 3.55 10.16
N LEU A 42 7.01 3.64 8.83
CA LEU A 42 7.62 4.74 8.08
C LEU A 42 7.03 6.09 8.48
N LEU A 43 5.72 6.26 8.35
CA LEU A 43 5.03 7.53 8.60
C LEU A 43 5.17 7.96 10.05
N ARG A 44 5.04 7.02 11.00
CA ARG A 44 5.28 7.29 12.41
C ARG A 44 6.72 7.75 12.66
N THR A 45 7.71 7.10 12.06
CA THR A 45 9.12 7.46 12.24
C THR A 45 9.41 8.84 11.66
N ILE A 46 8.80 9.20 10.53
CA ILE A 46 8.91 10.56 9.96
C ILE A 46 8.31 11.61 10.89
N GLU A 47 7.14 11.34 11.50
CA GLU A 47 6.49 12.24 12.46
C GLU A 47 7.33 12.46 13.72
N GLU A 48 8.01 11.41 14.20
CA GLU A 48 8.88 11.45 15.39
C GLU A 48 10.22 12.14 15.10
N GLU A 49 10.89 11.77 14.00
CA GLU A 49 12.26 12.19 13.67
C GLU A 49 12.32 13.52 12.89
N LYS A 50 11.26 13.87 12.15
CA LYS A 50 11.15 15.07 11.30
C LYS A 50 12.36 15.28 10.40
N PRO A 51 12.74 14.26 9.61
CA PRO A 51 13.91 14.34 8.74
C PRO A 51 13.64 15.25 7.54
N GLN A 52 14.71 15.86 6.99
CA GLN A 52 14.65 16.60 5.73
C GLN A 52 14.92 15.70 4.53
N TYR A 53 15.58 14.56 4.76
CA TYR A 53 15.94 13.60 3.71
C TYR A 53 15.52 12.20 4.13
N LEU A 54 15.09 11.40 3.15
CA LEU A 54 14.65 10.02 3.36
C LEU A 54 15.17 9.11 2.26
N THR A 55 15.73 7.98 2.64
CA THR A 55 16.16 6.93 1.70
C THR A 55 15.86 5.55 2.27
N VAL A 56 15.33 4.68 1.43
CA VAL A 56 15.09 3.27 1.77
C VAL A 56 16.02 2.40 0.93
N ALA A 57 16.84 1.58 1.58
CA ALA A 57 17.75 0.64 0.92
C ALA A 57 17.11 -0.75 0.87
N PHE A 58 17.29 -1.45 -0.25
CA PHE A 58 16.88 -2.85 -0.41
C PHE A 58 18.03 -3.69 -0.95
N ASP A 59 18.11 -4.93 -0.47
CA ASP A 59 18.98 -5.95 -1.05
C ASP A 59 18.52 -6.35 -2.45
N LEU A 60 19.47 -6.77 -3.27
CA LEU A 60 19.25 -7.45 -4.52
C LEU A 60 19.43 -8.96 -4.35
N LYS A 61 18.81 -9.76 -5.22
CA LYS A 61 18.98 -11.23 -5.23
C LYS A 61 20.36 -11.68 -5.76
N ALA A 62 21.26 -10.74 -6.09
CA ALA A 62 22.59 -11.03 -6.58
C ALA A 62 23.55 -11.39 -5.44
N PRO A 63 24.54 -12.27 -5.68
CA PRO A 63 25.61 -12.53 -4.70
C PRO A 63 26.40 -11.27 -4.37
N THR A 64 26.68 -11.08 -3.08
CA THR A 64 27.49 -9.97 -2.59
C THR A 64 28.98 -10.35 -2.51
N PHE A 65 29.85 -9.40 -2.20
CA PHE A 65 31.26 -9.68 -1.97
C PHE A 65 31.47 -10.68 -0.81
N ARG A 66 30.56 -10.72 0.19
CA ARG A 66 30.62 -11.68 1.30
C ARG A 66 30.39 -13.12 0.83
N HIS A 67 29.48 -13.35 -0.11
CA HIS A 67 29.29 -14.67 -0.73
C HIS A 67 30.51 -15.14 -1.53
N LYS A 68 31.24 -14.19 -2.14
CA LYS A 68 32.50 -14.50 -2.83
C LYS A 68 33.63 -14.84 -1.86
N MET A 69 33.61 -14.25 -0.68
CA MET A 69 34.58 -14.49 0.39
C MET A 69 34.29 -15.82 1.12
N PHE A 70 33.01 -16.10 1.36
CA PHE A 70 32.56 -17.29 2.08
C PHE A 70 31.24 -17.81 1.48
N GLU A 71 31.29 -18.88 0.69
CA GLU A 71 30.17 -19.43 -0.05
C GLU A 71 28.96 -19.79 0.86
N ALA A 72 29.24 -20.25 2.09
CA ALA A 72 28.23 -20.62 3.07
C ALA A 72 27.59 -19.41 3.79
N TYR A 73 28.00 -18.17 3.49
CA TYR A 73 27.43 -16.96 4.10
C TYR A 73 25.91 -16.89 3.84
N LYS A 74 25.13 -16.68 4.89
CA LYS A 74 23.64 -16.69 4.88
C LYS A 74 23.01 -17.99 4.34
N GLY A 75 23.82 -19.04 4.11
CA GLY A 75 23.33 -20.32 3.52
C GLY A 75 22.34 -21.09 4.38
N THR A 76 22.23 -20.81 5.67
CA THR A 76 21.29 -21.42 6.61
C THR A 76 19.96 -20.66 6.69
N ARG A 77 19.84 -19.50 6.07
CA ARG A 77 18.61 -18.70 6.08
C ARG A 77 17.49 -19.43 5.31
N LYS A 78 16.31 -19.51 5.94
CA LYS A 78 15.12 -20.03 5.26
C LYS A 78 14.72 -19.10 4.12
N PRO A 79 14.18 -19.64 3.03
CA PRO A 79 13.65 -18.80 1.95
C PRO A 79 12.53 -17.89 2.46
N MET A 80 12.42 -16.70 1.87
CA MET A 80 11.35 -15.77 2.16
C MET A 80 9.99 -16.41 1.82
N PRO A 81 8.99 -16.38 2.74
CA PRO A 81 7.64 -16.84 2.44
C PRO A 81 7.09 -16.19 1.16
N GLU A 82 6.25 -16.94 0.42
CA GLU A 82 5.68 -16.45 -0.84
C GLU A 82 4.87 -15.17 -0.62
N GLU A 83 4.04 -15.18 0.43
CA GLU A 83 3.14 -14.09 0.81
C GLU A 83 3.91 -12.79 1.12
N LEU A 84 5.15 -12.91 1.63
CA LEU A 84 6.03 -11.75 1.82
C LEU A 84 6.75 -11.37 0.53
N ARG A 85 7.17 -12.36 -0.25
CA ARG A 85 7.92 -12.15 -1.51
C ARG A 85 7.11 -11.33 -2.51
N GLU A 86 5.80 -11.58 -2.60
CA GLU A 86 4.88 -10.83 -3.44
C GLU A 86 4.73 -9.36 -3.01
N GLN A 87 4.94 -9.06 -1.73
CA GLN A 87 4.81 -7.71 -1.20
C GLN A 87 6.07 -6.83 -1.40
N VAL A 88 7.23 -7.42 -1.71
CA VAL A 88 8.47 -6.65 -1.97
C VAL A 88 8.34 -5.71 -3.17
N PRO A 89 7.85 -6.12 -4.35
CA PRO A 89 7.62 -5.18 -5.45
C PRO A 89 6.56 -4.13 -5.10
N LEU A 90 5.51 -4.49 -4.36
CA LEU A 90 4.43 -3.56 -3.99
C LEU A 90 4.92 -2.43 -3.08
N ILE A 91 5.76 -2.73 -2.09
CA ILE A 91 6.30 -1.67 -1.23
C ILE A 91 7.25 -0.76 -2.01
N LYS A 92 8.06 -1.28 -2.94
CA LYS A 92 8.93 -0.46 -3.78
C LYS A 92 8.12 0.46 -4.70
N GLU A 93 7.05 -0.04 -5.30
CA GLU A 93 6.12 0.74 -6.11
C GLU A 93 5.46 1.84 -5.28
N MET A 94 4.95 1.51 -4.09
CA MET A 94 4.36 2.47 -3.16
C MET A 94 5.35 3.56 -2.74
N LEU A 95 6.56 3.21 -2.35
CA LEU A 95 7.60 4.17 -1.98
C LEU A 95 7.96 5.09 -3.15
N THR A 96 8.04 4.56 -4.37
CA THR A 96 8.28 5.35 -5.58
C THR A 96 7.13 6.31 -5.83
N ALA A 97 5.89 5.84 -5.73
CA ALA A 97 4.70 6.67 -5.86
C ALA A 97 4.63 7.78 -4.80
N MET A 98 5.11 7.52 -3.57
CA MET A 98 5.26 8.51 -2.50
C MET A 98 6.45 9.48 -2.73
N GLY A 99 7.22 9.34 -3.80
CA GLY A 99 8.41 10.17 -4.05
C GLY A 99 9.60 9.86 -3.14
N VAL A 100 9.61 8.68 -2.50
CA VAL A 100 10.70 8.25 -1.61
C VAL A 100 11.86 7.71 -2.43
N ASN A 101 13.07 8.15 -2.10
CA ASN A 101 14.30 7.65 -2.74
C ASN A 101 14.57 6.20 -2.33
N VAL A 102 14.48 5.27 -3.30
CA VAL A 102 14.77 3.84 -3.11
C VAL A 102 16.10 3.51 -3.75
N VAL A 103 17.03 2.92 -2.99
CA VAL A 103 18.39 2.62 -3.42
C VAL A 103 18.69 1.13 -3.31
N THR A 104 19.34 0.60 -4.32
CA THR A 104 19.89 -0.76 -4.37
C THR A 104 21.27 -0.73 -5.01
N LYS A 105 22.14 -1.67 -4.67
CA LYS A 105 23.46 -1.79 -5.31
C LYS A 105 23.87 -3.25 -5.49
N GLU A 106 24.13 -3.64 -6.73
CA GLU A 106 24.65 -4.98 -7.01
C GLU A 106 26.00 -5.21 -6.35
N GLY A 107 26.16 -6.39 -5.75
CA GLY A 107 27.37 -6.79 -5.03
C GLY A 107 27.47 -6.31 -3.59
N TYR A 108 26.53 -5.50 -3.11
CA TYR A 108 26.45 -4.95 -1.76
C TYR A 108 25.09 -5.24 -1.13
N GLU A 109 25.08 -5.27 0.19
CA GLU A 109 23.85 -5.44 0.98
C GLU A 109 23.24 -4.07 1.35
N ALA A 110 21.99 -4.06 1.76
CA ALA A 110 21.30 -2.85 2.23
C ALA A 110 22.10 -2.17 3.37
N ASP A 111 22.65 -2.96 4.29
CA ASP A 111 23.47 -2.45 5.40
C ASP A 111 24.71 -1.69 4.94
N ASP A 112 25.38 -2.16 3.86
CA ASP A 112 26.53 -1.48 3.27
C ASP A 112 26.12 -0.13 2.64
N ILE A 113 24.94 -0.09 2.00
CA ILE A 113 24.36 1.13 1.45
C ILE A 113 24.05 2.11 2.58
N LEU A 114 23.36 1.65 3.63
CA LEU A 114 23.00 2.47 4.78
C LEU A 114 24.22 3.00 5.52
N GLY A 115 25.24 2.14 5.73
CA GLY A 115 26.51 2.53 6.34
C GLY A 115 27.25 3.58 5.53
N THR A 116 27.29 3.43 4.20
CA THR A 116 27.91 4.41 3.29
C THR A 116 27.17 5.75 3.33
N LEU A 117 25.83 5.74 3.29
CA LEU A 117 25.02 6.96 3.33
C LEU A 117 25.12 7.65 4.69
N ALA A 118 25.11 6.91 5.79
CA ALA A 118 25.28 7.46 7.13
C ALA A 118 26.64 8.17 7.27
N ARG A 119 27.72 7.54 6.82
CA ARG A 119 29.07 8.15 6.84
C ARG A 119 29.17 9.39 5.97
N LYS A 120 28.59 9.36 4.76
CA LYS A 120 28.56 10.54 3.87
C LYS A 120 27.77 11.69 4.51
N SER A 121 26.66 11.40 5.16
CA SER A 121 25.80 12.40 5.82
C SER A 121 26.50 12.99 7.07
N GLU A 122 27.12 12.16 7.89
CA GLU A 122 27.92 12.61 9.03
C GLU A 122 29.08 13.52 8.59
N ALA A 123 29.80 13.13 7.52
CA ALA A 123 30.89 13.93 6.95
C ALA A 123 30.38 15.27 6.38
N ALA A 124 29.15 15.34 5.89
CA ALA A 124 28.47 16.56 5.47
C ALA A 124 27.93 17.41 6.64
N GLY A 125 28.15 16.97 7.89
CA GLY A 125 27.70 17.68 9.09
C GLY A 125 26.26 17.41 9.50
N MET A 126 25.55 16.49 8.84
CA MET A 126 24.17 16.12 9.09
C MET A 126 24.04 15.06 10.20
N ASP A 127 22.88 15.00 10.83
CA ASP A 127 22.52 13.88 11.69
C ASP A 127 21.86 12.78 10.85
N ALA A 128 22.17 11.51 11.13
CA ALA A 128 21.59 10.37 10.44
C ALA A 128 20.88 9.43 11.43
N THR A 129 19.66 9.02 11.10
CA THR A 129 18.94 7.96 11.81
C THR A 129 18.82 6.75 10.89
N ILE A 130 19.32 5.59 11.32
CA ILE A 130 19.16 4.31 10.62
C ILE A 130 18.06 3.51 11.33
N LEU A 131 16.97 3.22 10.62
CA LEU A 131 15.86 2.39 11.08
C LEU A 131 16.00 0.98 10.52
N SER A 132 16.29 0.00 11.38
CA SER A 132 16.38 -1.42 11.03
C SER A 132 16.06 -2.30 12.23
N GLY A 133 15.76 -3.56 12.02
CA GLY A 133 15.69 -4.59 13.06
C GLY A 133 17.04 -5.28 13.31
N ASP A 134 18.06 -4.98 12.50
CA ASP A 134 19.35 -5.63 12.57
C ASP A 134 20.30 -4.92 13.54
N ARG A 135 20.86 -5.69 14.48
CA ARG A 135 21.79 -5.19 15.49
C ARG A 135 23.21 -4.99 14.94
N ASP A 136 23.51 -5.52 13.77
CA ASP A 136 24.82 -5.37 13.14
C ASP A 136 25.11 -3.91 12.80
N LEU A 137 24.04 -3.16 12.52
CA LEU A 137 24.10 -1.72 12.29
C LEU A 137 24.57 -0.92 13.53
N LEU A 138 24.55 -1.50 14.74
CA LEU A 138 25.10 -0.86 15.95
C LEU A 138 26.58 -0.50 15.82
N GLN A 139 27.33 -1.21 14.96
CA GLN A 139 28.74 -0.87 14.64
C GLN A 139 28.90 0.52 14.01
N LEU A 140 27.81 1.08 13.45
CA LEU A 140 27.81 2.37 12.76
C LEU A 140 27.46 3.54 13.69
N ALA A 141 27.02 3.28 14.92
CA ALA A 141 26.54 4.31 15.83
C ALA A 141 27.65 5.29 16.21
N THR A 142 27.34 6.60 16.13
CA THR A 142 28.23 7.69 16.57
C THR A 142 27.39 8.72 17.35
N ASP A 143 27.96 9.88 17.66
CA ASP A 143 27.20 10.97 18.24
C ASP A 143 26.18 11.60 17.26
N LYS A 144 26.41 11.44 15.95
CA LYS A 144 25.56 11.95 14.87
C LYS A 144 24.78 10.87 14.14
N VAL A 145 25.21 9.61 14.21
CA VAL A 145 24.55 8.46 13.61
C VAL A 145 23.82 7.68 14.71
N MET A 146 22.51 7.72 14.69
CA MET A 146 21.63 7.00 15.61
C MET A 146 21.08 5.74 14.95
N ILE A 147 21.13 4.61 15.65
CA ILE A 147 20.53 3.36 15.22
C ILE A 147 19.24 3.17 15.99
N ARG A 148 18.13 3.14 15.26
CA ARG A 148 16.77 2.99 15.79
C ARG A 148 16.29 1.56 15.54
N LEU A 149 16.18 0.78 16.63
CA LEU A 149 15.82 -0.63 16.60
C LEU A 149 14.40 -0.82 17.15
N PRO A 150 13.41 -1.13 16.30
CA PRO A 150 12.10 -1.53 16.79
C PRO A 150 12.19 -2.90 17.47
N LYS A 151 11.61 -3.07 18.66
CA LYS A 151 11.61 -4.29 19.46
C LYS A 151 10.19 -4.66 19.87
N THR A 152 9.80 -5.90 19.67
CA THR A 152 8.51 -6.40 20.15
C THR A 152 8.71 -7.28 21.36
N VAL A 153 8.08 -6.89 22.47
CA VAL A 153 8.07 -7.68 23.72
C VAL A 153 6.61 -7.88 24.11
N ARG A 154 6.17 -9.13 24.21
CA ARG A 154 4.80 -9.51 24.59
C ARG A 154 3.72 -8.81 23.77
N GLY A 155 3.90 -8.73 22.45
CA GLY A 155 2.96 -8.09 21.52
C GLY A 155 2.98 -6.56 21.48
N LYS A 156 3.79 -5.91 22.34
CA LYS A 156 3.97 -4.45 22.31
C LYS A 156 5.28 -4.10 21.64
N THR A 157 5.21 -3.26 20.59
CA THR A 157 6.40 -2.73 19.92
C THR A 157 6.87 -1.47 20.65
N THR A 158 8.14 -1.49 21.04
CA THR A 158 8.89 -0.35 21.56
C THR A 158 10.05 -0.06 20.61
N ILE A 159 10.58 1.15 20.66
CA ILE A 159 11.77 1.54 19.88
C ILE A 159 12.91 1.74 20.87
N GLU A 160 14.08 1.20 20.55
CA GLU A 160 15.31 1.44 21.28
C GLU A 160 16.25 2.24 20.38
N ASP A 161 16.69 3.41 20.85
CA ASP A 161 17.58 4.32 20.12
C ASP A 161 18.99 4.22 20.68
N TYR A 162 19.99 4.07 19.80
CA TYR A 162 21.39 3.87 20.14
C TYR A 162 22.29 4.86 19.42
N HIS A 163 22.84 5.80 20.15
CA HIS A 163 24.11 6.47 19.82
C HIS A 163 25.30 5.68 20.37
N ALA A 164 26.52 6.12 20.13
CA ALA A 164 27.72 5.43 20.61
C ALA A 164 27.69 5.14 22.13
N GLN A 165 27.25 6.10 22.93
CA GLN A 165 27.17 5.95 24.38
C GLN A 165 26.20 4.84 24.81
N GLN A 166 25.00 4.77 24.23
CA GLN A 166 24.02 3.72 24.55
C GLN A 166 24.49 2.34 24.15
N VAL A 167 25.30 2.21 23.06
CA VAL A 167 25.95 0.95 22.70
C VAL A 167 26.91 0.52 23.79
N ILE A 168 27.78 1.43 24.26
CA ILE A 168 28.76 1.14 25.33
C ILE A 168 28.05 0.74 26.63
N GLU A 169 27.02 1.46 27.03
CA GLU A 169 26.25 1.17 28.25
C GLU A 169 25.60 -0.22 28.23
N LYS A 170 25.10 -0.64 27.08
CA LYS A 170 24.37 -1.88 26.94
C LYS A 170 25.25 -3.10 26.66
N TYR A 171 26.24 -2.93 25.77
CA TYR A 171 27.06 -4.05 25.28
C TYR A 171 28.47 -4.07 25.87
N GLN A 172 28.86 -3.05 26.66
CA GLN A 172 30.16 -2.90 27.30
C GLN A 172 31.33 -2.77 26.31
N VAL A 173 31.04 -2.52 25.05
CA VAL A 173 32.02 -2.33 23.96
C VAL A 173 31.64 -1.11 23.13
N THR A 174 32.59 -0.49 22.46
CA THR A 174 32.32 0.60 21.53
C THR A 174 31.62 0.09 20.26
N PRO A 175 30.91 0.96 19.50
CA PRO A 175 30.28 0.57 18.23
C PRO A 175 31.20 -0.23 17.30
N PRO A 176 32.42 0.20 16.95
CA PRO A 176 33.33 -0.60 16.11
C PRO A 176 33.67 -1.97 16.71
N GLN A 177 33.68 -2.10 18.03
CA GLN A 177 33.98 -3.38 18.70
C GLN A 177 32.85 -4.40 18.63
N ILE A 178 31.66 -4.03 18.15
CA ILE A 178 30.59 -5.00 17.82
C ILE A 178 31.07 -5.99 16.75
N ILE A 179 31.90 -5.52 15.79
CA ILE A 179 32.53 -6.39 14.78
C ILE A 179 33.46 -7.41 15.44
N GLU A 180 34.25 -6.97 16.42
CA GLU A 180 35.19 -7.82 17.16
C GLU A 180 34.48 -8.92 17.96
N LEU A 181 33.33 -8.59 18.58
CA LEU A 181 32.47 -9.59 19.24
C LEU A 181 32.02 -10.66 18.26
N LYS A 182 31.53 -10.26 17.06
CA LYS A 182 31.09 -11.19 16.03
C LYS A 182 32.24 -12.00 15.42
N ALA A 183 33.42 -11.43 15.33
CA ALA A 183 34.62 -12.15 14.91
C ALA A 183 34.91 -13.37 15.83
N LEU A 184 34.68 -13.20 17.12
CA LEU A 184 34.91 -14.26 18.12
C LEU A 184 33.74 -15.21 18.27
N MET A 185 32.52 -14.69 18.50
CA MET A 185 31.37 -15.53 18.80
C MET A 185 30.65 -16.07 17.57
N GLY A 186 30.92 -15.51 16.38
CA GLY A 186 30.19 -15.78 15.16
C GLY A 186 28.80 -15.20 15.16
N ASP A 187 28.05 -15.50 14.09
CA ASP A 187 26.63 -15.20 13.96
C ASP A 187 25.88 -16.34 13.27
N SER A 188 25.01 -17.00 13.99
CA SER A 188 24.22 -18.12 13.45
C SER A 188 23.18 -17.68 12.42
N ALA A 189 22.68 -16.45 12.49
CA ALA A 189 21.70 -15.93 11.55
C ALA A 189 22.31 -15.72 10.16
N ASP A 190 23.57 -15.29 10.11
CA ASP A 190 24.32 -15.05 8.88
C ASP A 190 25.31 -16.17 8.53
N ASN A 191 25.30 -17.22 9.34
CA ASN A 191 26.24 -18.33 9.21
C ASN A 191 27.72 -17.89 9.25
N ILE A 192 28.01 -16.89 10.10
CA ILE A 192 29.38 -16.46 10.39
C ILE A 192 29.94 -17.38 11.47
N PRO A 193 31.07 -18.06 11.24
CA PRO A 193 31.50 -19.16 12.11
C PRO A 193 32.01 -18.72 13.49
N GLY A 194 32.70 -17.57 13.60
CA GLY A 194 33.43 -17.21 14.81
C GLY A 194 34.53 -18.21 15.13
N ILE A 195 34.95 -18.30 16.41
CA ILE A 195 35.86 -19.35 16.88
C ILE A 195 35.15 -20.34 17.81
N PRO A 196 35.45 -21.65 17.72
CA PRO A 196 34.74 -22.66 18.46
C PRO A 196 34.82 -22.47 20.01
N GLY A 197 33.67 -22.52 20.66
CA GLY A 197 33.58 -22.49 22.14
C GLY A 197 33.72 -21.09 22.76
N VAL A 198 33.74 -20.03 21.96
CA VAL A 198 33.66 -18.64 22.41
C VAL A 198 32.27 -18.11 22.14
N GLY A 199 31.49 -17.90 23.20
CA GLY A 199 30.16 -17.26 23.12
C GLY A 199 30.25 -15.81 23.61
N GLU A 200 29.09 -15.09 23.52
CA GLU A 200 28.97 -13.65 23.79
C GLU A 200 29.70 -13.20 25.07
N LYS A 201 29.46 -13.86 26.21
CA LYS A 201 30.08 -13.47 27.50
C LYS A 201 31.61 -13.55 27.49
N THR A 202 32.17 -14.55 26.80
CA THR A 202 33.62 -14.72 26.70
C THR A 202 34.19 -13.72 25.69
N ALA A 203 33.54 -13.55 24.55
CA ALA A 203 33.92 -12.56 23.54
C ALA A 203 33.93 -11.14 24.13
N THR A 204 32.86 -10.75 24.85
CA THR A 204 32.79 -9.44 25.53
C THR A 204 33.96 -9.22 26.48
N LYS A 205 34.30 -10.22 27.35
CA LYS A 205 35.44 -10.08 28.26
C LYS A 205 36.75 -9.89 27.53
N ILE A 206 36.97 -10.66 26.46
CA ILE A 206 38.20 -10.55 25.65
C ILE A 206 38.27 -9.18 25.01
N ILE A 207 37.20 -8.70 24.40
CA ILE A 207 37.23 -7.41 23.69
C ILE A 207 37.31 -6.22 24.65
N VAL A 208 36.68 -6.29 25.81
CA VAL A 208 36.83 -5.27 26.86
C VAL A 208 38.27 -5.20 27.37
N GLU A 209 38.98 -6.34 27.50
CA GLU A 209 40.34 -6.41 28.01
C GLU A 209 41.41 -6.04 26.95
N TYR A 210 41.25 -6.57 25.72
CA TYR A 210 42.26 -6.44 24.66
C TYR A 210 41.86 -5.46 23.56
N GLY A 211 40.63 -5.05 23.44
CA GLY A 211 40.17 -4.07 22.46
C GLY A 211 39.86 -4.61 21.06
N SER A 212 40.65 -5.57 20.58
CA SER A 212 40.48 -6.20 19.25
C SER A 212 40.92 -7.66 19.25
N ILE A 213 40.54 -8.43 18.23
CA ILE A 213 41.03 -9.82 18.06
C ILE A 213 42.52 -9.90 17.77
N GLU A 214 43.07 -8.92 17.09
CA GLU A 214 44.52 -8.83 16.79
C GLU A 214 45.31 -8.71 18.10
N ASN A 215 44.95 -7.73 18.93
CA ASN A 215 45.63 -7.53 20.21
C ASN A 215 45.43 -8.72 21.17
N ALA A 216 44.23 -9.33 21.18
CA ALA A 216 44.00 -10.55 21.94
C ALA A 216 44.86 -11.74 21.46
N HIS A 217 45.10 -11.83 20.15
CA HIS A 217 45.99 -12.83 19.57
C HIS A 217 47.46 -12.57 19.89
N GLU A 218 47.91 -11.32 19.92
CA GLU A 218 49.30 -10.94 20.32
C GLU A 218 49.55 -11.30 21.79
N HIS A 219 48.53 -11.28 22.65
CA HIS A 219 48.63 -11.57 24.09
C HIS A 219 48.05 -12.95 24.46
N LEU A 220 48.14 -13.94 23.54
CA LEU A 220 47.56 -15.27 23.70
C LEU A 220 47.90 -15.94 25.02
N GLU A 221 49.11 -15.83 25.51
CA GLU A 221 49.56 -16.51 26.73
C GLU A 221 48.85 -15.98 28.01
N GLU A 222 48.38 -14.76 27.96
CA GLU A 222 47.67 -14.08 29.04
C GLU A 222 46.11 -14.31 28.95
N LEU A 223 45.65 -14.71 27.76
CA LEU A 223 44.22 -14.80 27.46
C LEU A 223 43.52 -15.88 28.30
N LYS A 224 42.41 -15.46 28.90
CA LYS A 224 41.56 -16.36 29.75
C LYS A 224 40.10 -16.36 29.18
N PRO A 225 39.40 -17.51 29.27
CA PRO A 225 39.82 -18.80 29.83
C PRO A 225 40.71 -19.59 28.88
N ASN A 226 41.46 -20.57 29.41
CA ASN A 226 42.38 -21.40 28.63
C ASN A 226 41.73 -21.96 27.34
N ARG A 227 40.46 -22.38 27.41
CA ARG A 227 39.74 -22.91 26.27
C ARG A 227 39.62 -21.83 25.12
N ALA A 228 39.38 -20.57 25.46
CA ALA A 228 39.32 -19.51 24.48
C ALA A 228 40.68 -19.21 23.90
N ARG A 229 41.75 -19.28 24.73
CA ARG A 229 43.13 -19.16 24.31
C ARG A 229 43.52 -20.19 23.25
N GLU A 230 43.29 -21.49 23.57
CA GLU A 230 43.55 -22.55 22.61
C GLU A 230 42.75 -22.41 21.33
N SER A 231 41.44 -22.11 21.46
CA SER A 231 40.58 -21.85 20.28
C SER A 231 41.05 -20.68 19.44
N MET A 232 41.51 -19.59 20.07
CA MET A 232 42.09 -18.43 19.35
C MET A 232 43.39 -18.82 18.65
N ARG A 233 44.24 -19.63 19.28
CA ARG A 233 45.50 -20.12 18.67
C ARG A 233 45.26 -20.97 17.43
N GLU A 234 44.26 -21.87 17.50
CA GLU A 234 43.95 -22.82 16.43
C GLU A 234 43.11 -22.24 15.30
N HIS A 235 42.28 -21.22 15.59
CA HIS A 235 41.24 -20.73 14.67
C HIS A 235 41.30 -19.22 14.43
N TYR A 236 42.46 -18.61 14.56
CA TYR A 236 42.61 -17.15 14.36
C TYR A 236 42.25 -16.70 12.95
N ASP A 237 42.60 -17.48 11.92
CA ASP A 237 42.22 -17.19 10.53
C ASP A 237 40.67 -17.18 10.37
N MET A 238 39.97 -18.03 11.10
CA MET A 238 38.52 -18.06 11.10
C MET A 238 37.94 -16.81 11.78
N ALA A 239 38.55 -16.32 12.86
CA ALA A 239 38.19 -15.06 13.50
C ALA A 239 38.36 -13.87 12.53
N GLN A 240 39.50 -13.82 11.82
CA GLN A 240 39.76 -12.77 10.81
C GLN A 240 38.73 -12.80 9.67
N MET A 241 38.41 -13.98 9.15
CA MET A 241 37.35 -14.13 8.14
C MET A 241 36.01 -13.69 8.70
N SER A 242 35.64 -14.09 9.91
CA SER A 242 34.39 -13.70 10.57
C SER A 242 34.31 -12.20 10.80
N LYS A 243 35.42 -11.55 11.17
CA LYS A 243 35.54 -10.09 11.28
C LYS A 243 35.26 -9.40 9.93
N ALA A 244 35.86 -9.89 8.85
CA ALA A 244 35.63 -9.37 7.51
C ALA A 244 34.17 -9.52 7.04
N LEU A 245 33.54 -10.65 7.35
CA LEU A 245 32.13 -10.92 7.03
C LEU A 245 31.17 -10.03 7.83
N ALA A 246 31.46 -9.78 9.12
CA ALA A 246 30.64 -8.96 10.01
C ALA A 246 30.78 -7.45 9.77
N THR A 247 31.87 -7.03 9.09
CA THR A 247 32.14 -5.61 8.84
C THR A 247 31.21 -5.06 7.75
N ILE A 248 30.49 -3.99 8.07
CA ILE A 248 29.67 -3.24 7.12
C ILE A 248 30.59 -2.32 6.31
N CYS A 249 30.50 -2.40 4.97
CA CYS A 249 31.22 -1.52 4.06
C CYS A 249 30.61 -0.11 4.07
N THR A 250 31.42 0.89 4.42
CA THR A 250 30.96 2.28 4.52
C THR A 250 31.42 3.18 3.36
N ASP A 251 31.95 2.56 2.29
CA ASP A 251 32.45 3.23 1.08
C ASP A 251 31.96 2.55 -0.20
N SER A 252 30.78 1.93 -0.15
CA SER A 252 30.14 1.31 -1.31
C SER A 252 30.02 2.29 -2.48
N PRO A 253 30.30 1.86 -3.73
CA PRO A 253 30.27 2.73 -4.92
C PRO A 253 28.82 3.02 -5.37
N ILE A 254 28.08 3.74 -4.54
CA ILE A 254 26.70 4.15 -4.79
C ILE A 254 26.65 5.58 -5.33
N GLU A 255 25.84 5.77 -6.36
CA GLU A 255 25.45 7.10 -6.81
C GLU A 255 24.32 7.60 -5.92
N PHE A 256 24.57 8.67 -5.18
CA PHE A 256 23.60 9.25 -4.27
C PHE A 256 23.52 10.76 -4.44
N SER A 257 22.31 11.30 -4.41
CA SER A 257 22.02 12.72 -4.45
C SER A 257 21.06 13.09 -3.34
N TYR A 258 21.42 14.09 -2.52
CA TYR A 258 20.53 14.63 -1.50
C TYR A 258 19.28 15.27 -2.11
N GLU A 259 19.34 15.82 -3.31
CA GLU A 259 18.18 16.36 -4.01
C GLU A 259 17.11 15.27 -4.25
N LYS A 260 17.53 14.06 -4.65
CA LYS A 260 16.62 12.92 -4.83
C LYS A 260 16.10 12.35 -3.50
N ALA A 261 16.87 12.51 -2.44
CA ALA A 261 16.52 12.04 -1.10
C ALA A 261 15.72 13.06 -0.29
N LYS A 262 15.54 14.28 -0.80
CA LYS A 262 14.79 15.33 -0.10
C LYS A 262 13.36 14.89 0.13
N LEU A 263 12.92 14.96 1.38
CA LEU A 263 11.56 14.58 1.76
C LEU A 263 10.58 15.64 1.25
N GLY A 264 9.74 15.23 0.30
CA GLY A 264 8.65 16.03 -0.25
C GLY A 264 7.29 15.68 0.32
N ASN A 265 6.24 16.01 -0.43
CA ASN A 265 4.90 15.54 -0.11
C ASN A 265 4.78 14.04 -0.41
N LEU A 266 4.56 13.24 0.61
CA LEU A 266 4.37 11.77 0.50
C LEU A 266 2.97 11.39 0.02
N TYR A 267 2.02 12.30 0.12
CA TYR A 267 0.61 12.07 -0.18
C TYR A 267 0.29 12.49 -1.62
N THR A 268 0.99 11.86 -2.57
CA THR A 268 0.81 12.10 -4.00
C THR A 268 -0.45 11.42 -4.53
N LYS A 269 -0.89 11.81 -5.73
CA LYS A 269 -2.01 11.17 -6.44
C LYS A 269 -1.75 9.69 -6.71
N GLU A 270 -0.54 9.36 -7.14
CA GLU A 270 -0.10 7.98 -7.41
C GLU A 270 -0.14 7.12 -6.14
N ALA A 271 0.35 7.65 -5.02
CA ALA A 271 0.29 6.97 -3.72
C ALA A 271 -1.16 6.79 -3.25
N PHE A 272 -2.02 7.77 -3.46
CA PHE A 272 -3.45 7.65 -3.16
C PHE A 272 -4.11 6.53 -3.95
N LEU A 273 -3.86 6.44 -5.26
CA LEU A 273 -4.41 5.39 -6.12
C LEU A 273 -3.96 4.00 -5.70
N LEU A 274 -2.67 3.84 -5.34
CA LEU A 274 -2.15 2.58 -4.82
C LEU A 274 -2.74 2.24 -3.45
N CYS A 275 -2.86 3.19 -2.52
CA CYS A 275 -3.52 2.97 -1.23
C CYS A 275 -4.97 2.51 -1.40
N ARG A 276 -5.68 3.06 -2.38
CA ARG A 276 -7.04 2.66 -2.72
C ARG A 276 -7.09 1.25 -3.31
N GLN A 277 -6.20 0.93 -4.25
CA GLN A 277 -6.10 -0.41 -4.85
C GLN A 277 -5.75 -1.48 -3.80
N LEU A 278 -4.90 -1.15 -2.82
CA LEU A 278 -4.52 -2.04 -1.74
C LEU A 278 -5.51 -2.01 -0.56
N GLU A 279 -6.57 -1.20 -0.64
CA GLU A 279 -7.63 -1.06 0.36
C GLU A 279 -7.15 -0.55 1.73
N PHE A 280 -6.18 0.34 1.75
CA PHE A 280 -5.60 0.93 2.97
C PHE A 280 -6.47 2.08 3.51
N LYS A 281 -7.71 1.79 3.92
CA LYS A 281 -8.72 2.79 4.35
C LYS A 281 -8.20 3.80 5.36
N ASN A 282 -7.45 3.36 6.38
CA ASN A 282 -6.90 4.27 7.39
C ASN A 282 -5.80 5.20 6.86
N LEU A 283 -5.04 4.77 5.85
CA LEU A 283 -4.02 5.62 5.23
C LEU A 283 -4.66 6.63 4.27
N LEU A 284 -5.75 6.27 3.60
CA LEU A 284 -6.48 7.19 2.72
C LEU A 284 -6.97 8.44 3.45
N ASN A 285 -7.32 8.34 4.74
CA ASN A 285 -7.72 9.49 5.58
C ASN A 285 -6.58 10.51 5.83
N ARG A 286 -5.33 10.17 5.50
CA ARG A 286 -4.17 11.07 5.63
C ARG A 286 -3.93 11.92 4.39
N PHE A 287 -4.57 11.58 3.27
CA PHE A 287 -4.51 12.37 2.06
C PHE A 287 -5.47 13.56 2.19
N ASP A 288 -4.98 14.74 1.83
CA ASP A 288 -5.84 15.92 1.76
C ASP A 288 -6.81 15.74 0.59
N SER A 289 -8.09 15.63 0.92
CA SER A 289 -9.14 15.42 -0.07
C SER A 289 -9.20 16.54 -1.12
N ALA A 290 -8.86 17.78 -0.74
CA ALA A 290 -8.84 18.91 -1.66
C ALA A 290 -7.67 18.79 -2.68
N ALA A 291 -6.46 18.44 -2.23
CA ALA A 291 -5.29 18.29 -3.10
C ALA A 291 -5.40 17.09 -4.07
N VAL A 292 -6.20 16.07 -3.71
CA VAL A 292 -6.44 14.89 -4.55
C VAL A 292 -7.61 15.11 -5.50
N GLN A 293 -8.57 15.98 -5.14
CA GLN A 293 -9.76 16.28 -5.95
C GLN A 293 -9.50 17.21 -7.12
N GLU A 294 -8.57 18.16 -7.03
CA GLU A 294 -8.33 19.14 -8.12
C GLU A 294 -7.84 18.50 -9.43
N ASP A 295 -7.24 17.30 -9.40
CA ASP A 295 -6.66 16.65 -10.58
C ASP A 295 -7.40 15.37 -11.03
N THR A 296 -8.41 14.89 -10.26
CA THR A 296 -9.09 13.61 -10.55
C THR A 296 -10.41 13.77 -11.30
N LEU A 297 -10.88 14.97 -11.50
CA LEU A 297 -12.03 15.28 -12.32
C LEU A 297 -11.56 15.65 -13.75
N GLU A 298 -10.93 14.73 -14.47
CA GLU A 298 -11.26 14.67 -15.89
C GLU A 298 -12.76 14.39 -15.94
N GLN A 299 -13.53 15.38 -16.37
CA GLN A 299 -14.98 15.27 -16.49
C GLN A 299 -15.30 14.18 -17.50
N GLU A 300 -15.56 12.97 -17.02
CA GLU A 300 -16.13 11.89 -17.84
C GLU A 300 -17.66 12.11 -18.03
N PHE A 301 -18.18 13.28 -17.64
CA PHE A 301 -19.58 13.64 -17.83
C PHE A 301 -19.70 15.08 -18.34
N PHE A 302 -20.77 15.33 -19.06
CA PHE A 302 -21.10 16.66 -19.60
C PHE A 302 -22.05 17.37 -18.64
N THR A 303 -21.83 18.67 -18.39
CA THR A 303 -22.78 19.49 -17.63
C THR A 303 -23.82 20.09 -18.59
N CYS A 304 -25.10 19.88 -18.33
CA CYS A 304 -26.21 20.46 -19.06
C CYS A 304 -26.95 21.46 -18.17
N ALA A 305 -26.59 22.75 -18.29
CA ALA A 305 -27.11 23.82 -17.45
C ALA A 305 -28.14 24.74 -18.18
N ASP A 306 -28.42 24.47 -19.45
CA ASP A 306 -29.39 25.24 -20.22
C ASP A 306 -30.66 24.42 -20.50
N LEU A 307 -31.79 25.16 -20.62
CA LEU A 307 -33.12 24.55 -20.76
C LEU A 307 -33.27 23.78 -22.09
N ALA A 308 -32.71 24.28 -23.19
CA ALA A 308 -32.84 23.65 -24.50
C ALA A 308 -32.02 22.35 -24.58
N GLY A 309 -30.80 22.37 -24.01
CA GLY A 309 -29.98 21.17 -23.85
C GLY A 309 -30.66 20.10 -23.00
N CYS A 310 -31.28 20.53 -21.89
CA CYS A 310 -32.02 19.65 -21.00
C CYS A 310 -33.20 19.00 -21.73
N GLU A 311 -34.00 19.74 -22.48
CA GLU A 311 -35.10 19.22 -23.31
C GLU A 311 -34.62 18.18 -24.33
N ALA A 312 -33.55 18.50 -25.06
CA ALA A 312 -32.97 17.58 -26.05
C ALA A 312 -32.45 16.30 -25.41
N LEU A 313 -31.86 16.41 -24.21
CA LEU A 313 -31.33 15.29 -23.46
C LEU A 313 -32.43 14.33 -22.97
N PHE A 314 -33.52 14.86 -22.40
CA PHE A 314 -34.67 14.06 -22.02
C PHE A 314 -35.34 13.42 -23.23
N ALA A 315 -35.47 14.11 -24.36
CA ALA A 315 -35.96 13.52 -25.60
C ALA A 315 -35.14 12.32 -26.09
N LYS A 316 -33.79 12.39 -25.94
CA LYS A 316 -32.92 11.25 -26.23
C LYS A 316 -33.15 10.08 -25.24
N ALA A 317 -33.29 10.39 -23.93
CA ALA A 317 -33.58 9.38 -22.90
C ALA A 317 -34.89 8.64 -23.16
N GLU A 318 -35.95 9.38 -23.57
CA GLU A 318 -37.24 8.81 -23.92
C GLU A 318 -37.22 7.89 -25.15
N ALA A 319 -36.34 8.23 -26.13
CA ALA A 319 -36.14 7.42 -27.33
C ALA A 319 -35.30 6.15 -27.06
N GLY A 320 -34.46 6.15 -26.03
CA GLY A 320 -33.63 5.03 -25.64
C GLY A 320 -34.37 3.85 -25.05
N LYS A 321 -33.69 2.70 -24.86
CA LYS A 321 -34.21 1.51 -24.16
C LYS A 321 -34.02 1.61 -22.65
N THR A 322 -32.88 2.17 -22.21
CA THR A 322 -32.54 2.28 -20.79
C THR A 322 -31.93 3.68 -20.53
N ALA A 323 -32.18 4.20 -19.35
CA ALA A 323 -31.53 5.41 -18.87
C ALA A 323 -31.13 5.21 -17.40
N GLY A 324 -29.89 5.56 -17.06
CA GLY A 324 -29.44 5.61 -15.66
C GLY A 324 -29.77 6.95 -15.04
N VAL A 325 -30.35 6.96 -13.83
CA VAL A 325 -30.72 8.19 -13.11
C VAL A 325 -30.17 8.16 -11.69
N SER A 326 -29.55 9.26 -11.27
CA SER A 326 -29.12 9.51 -9.90
C SER A 326 -29.49 10.93 -9.50
N LEU A 327 -30.05 11.13 -8.29
CA LEU A 327 -30.34 12.46 -7.76
C LEU A 327 -29.22 12.92 -6.82
N VAL A 328 -28.82 14.16 -6.96
CA VAL A 328 -27.98 14.88 -5.98
C VAL A 328 -28.92 15.59 -5.04
N THR A 329 -28.97 15.11 -3.78
CA THR A 329 -29.90 15.63 -2.78
C THR A 329 -29.17 16.06 -1.51
N GLU A 330 -29.58 17.15 -0.92
CA GLU A 330 -29.11 17.63 0.38
C GLU A 330 -30.29 18.18 1.18
N ASN A 331 -30.39 17.81 2.46
CA ASN A 331 -31.45 18.26 3.38
C ASN A 331 -32.88 18.09 2.81
N GLY A 332 -33.13 17.01 2.03
CA GLY A 332 -34.40 16.69 1.43
C GLY A 332 -34.76 17.52 0.17
N ARG A 333 -33.84 18.28 -0.37
CA ARG A 333 -34.00 19.04 -1.63
C ARG A 333 -33.12 18.45 -2.72
N VAL A 334 -33.55 18.57 -3.98
CA VAL A 334 -32.80 18.14 -5.15
C VAL A 334 -31.96 19.32 -5.67
N PHE A 335 -30.64 19.12 -5.78
CA PHE A 335 -29.69 20.10 -6.33
C PHE A 335 -29.26 19.78 -7.77
N GLY A 336 -29.57 18.59 -8.25
CA GLY A 336 -29.28 18.18 -9.60
C GLY A 336 -29.60 16.71 -9.84
N ALA A 337 -29.43 16.28 -11.08
CA ALA A 337 -29.55 14.87 -11.46
C ALA A 337 -28.41 14.45 -12.39
N GLY A 338 -27.91 13.25 -12.17
CA GLY A 338 -27.11 12.53 -13.15
C GLY A 338 -28.03 11.76 -14.09
N LEU A 339 -27.80 11.84 -15.39
CA LEU A 339 -28.49 11.10 -16.42
C LEU A 339 -27.50 10.43 -17.35
N ALA A 340 -27.49 9.11 -17.41
CA ALA A 340 -26.66 8.30 -18.29
C ALA A 340 -27.53 7.65 -19.37
N LEU A 341 -27.19 7.89 -20.62
CA LEU A 341 -27.88 7.30 -21.78
C LEU A 341 -27.15 6.05 -22.29
N ASN A 342 -25.83 6.02 -22.13
CA ASN A 342 -24.90 4.91 -22.41
C ASN A 342 -23.57 5.15 -21.68
N GLU A 343 -22.54 4.35 -21.98
CA GLU A 343 -21.23 4.44 -21.34
C GLU A 343 -20.45 5.74 -21.65
N GLU A 344 -20.75 6.42 -22.76
CA GLU A 344 -20.07 7.63 -23.20
C GLU A 344 -20.90 8.90 -23.00
N GLU A 345 -22.23 8.78 -22.96
CA GLU A 345 -23.16 9.90 -22.85
C GLU A 345 -23.71 9.99 -21.42
N ILE A 346 -22.91 10.58 -20.52
CA ILE A 346 -23.25 10.80 -19.11
C ILE A 346 -23.34 12.32 -18.88
N TYR A 347 -24.45 12.76 -18.29
CA TYR A 347 -24.73 14.17 -18.08
C TYR A 347 -25.07 14.45 -16.61
N TYR A 348 -24.57 15.60 -16.13
CA TYR A 348 -25.03 16.22 -14.90
C TYR A 348 -25.92 17.41 -15.22
N ILE A 349 -27.09 17.48 -14.64
CA ILE A 349 -28.08 18.55 -14.83
C ILE A 349 -28.22 19.27 -13.47
N PRO A 350 -27.59 20.43 -13.27
CA PRO A 350 -27.73 21.19 -12.03
C PRO A 350 -29.11 21.86 -11.91
N VAL A 351 -29.58 22.01 -10.68
CA VAL A 351 -30.75 22.88 -10.39
C VAL A 351 -30.25 24.31 -10.27
N GLU A 352 -30.21 25.02 -11.40
CA GLU A 352 -29.78 26.41 -11.47
C GLU A 352 -30.50 27.18 -12.59
N GLY A 353 -30.57 28.49 -12.46
CA GLY A 353 -31.19 29.37 -13.46
C GLY A 353 -32.65 29.01 -13.77
N MET A 354 -32.91 28.60 -15.00
CA MET A 354 -34.25 28.19 -15.44
C MET A 354 -34.58 26.72 -15.15
N ILE A 355 -33.59 25.89 -14.83
CA ILE A 355 -33.77 24.49 -14.41
C ILE A 355 -34.04 24.47 -12.91
N THR A 356 -35.27 24.60 -12.55
CA THR A 356 -35.72 24.51 -11.14
C THR A 356 -35.85 23.06 -10.68
N GLU A 357 -35.86 22.82 -9.35
CA GLU A 357 -36.10 21.51 -8.76
C GLU A 357 -37.43 20.89 -9.31
N GLY A 358 -38.53 21.67 -9.32
CA GLY A 358 -39.81 21.21 -9.82
C GLY A 358 -39.77 20.90 -11.32
N TYR A 359 -39.06 21.65 -12.14
CA TYR A 359 -38.86 21.34 -13.54
C TYR A 359 -38.12 20.03 -13.76
N LEU A 360 -36.97 19.85 -13.07
CA LEU A 360 -36.14 18.66 -13.19
C LEU A 360 -36.87 17.39 -12.72
N CYS A 361 -37.56 17.44 -11.56
CA CYS A 361 -38.38 16.35 -11.08
C CYS A 361 -39.54 16.02 -12.04
N GLY A 362 -40.23 17.05 -12.58
CA GLY A 362 -41.27 16.86 -13.58
C GLY A 362 -40.80 16.21 -14.87
N LYS A 363 -39.58 16.49 -15.32
CA LYS A 363 -38.95 15.82 -16.47
C LYS A 363 -38.67 14.35 -16.19
N LEU A 364 -38.16 14.03 -15.02
CA LEU A 364 -37.91 12.64 -14.59
C LEU A 364 -39.22 11.87 -14.45
N GLU A 365 -40.30 12.47 -13.89
CA GLU A 365 -41.63 11.88 -13.82
C GLU A 365 -42.18 11.62 -15.24
N GLY A 366 -42.03 12.58 -16.18
CA GLY A 366 -42.40 12.41 -17.57
C GLY A 366 -41.65 11.27 -18.27
N LEU A 367 -40.36 11.12 -18.01
CA LEU A 367 -39.55 10.02 -18.52
C LEU A 367 -40.07 8.67 -18.02
N LEU A 368 -40.38 8.54 -16.72
CA LEU A 368 -40.92 7.32 -16.12
C LEU A 368 -42.32 6.97 -16.72
N HIS A 369 -43.17 7.97 -16.91
CA HIS A 369 -44.49 7.77 -17.50
C HIS A 369 -44.39 7.23 -18.94
N LYS A 370 -43.53 7.82 -19.77
CA LYS A 370 -43.31 7.37 -21.16
C LYS A 370 -42.72 5.97 -21.25
N VAL A 371 -41.81 5.61 -20.32
CA VAL A 371 -41.26 4.26 -20.22
C VAL A 371 -42.40 3.26 -19.90
N SER A 372 -43.29 3.59 -18.97
CA SER A 372 -44.46 2.78 -18.62
C SER A 372 -45.43 2.59 -19.78
N GLU A 373 -45.81 3.68 -20.48
CA GLU A 373 -46.68 3.62 -21.67
C GLU A 373 -46.08 2.73 -22.76
N SER A 374 -44.78 2.88 -23.06
CA SER A 374 -44.06 2.07 -24.06
C SER A 374 -44.09 0.57 -23.70
N ASN A 375 -43.93 0.23 -22.43
CA ASN A 375 -43.97 -1.16 -21.96
C ASN A 375 -45.37 -1.74 -22.06
N THR A 376 -46.40 -0.95 -21.75
CA THR A 376 -47.83 -1.37 -21.86
C THR A 376 -48.24 -1.63 -23.31
N GLU A 377 -47.80 -0.76 -24.25
CA GLU A 377 -48.07 -0.96 -25.68
C GLU A 377 -47.39 -2.23 -26.23
N ASN A 378 -46.14 -2.51 -25.78
CA ASN A 378 -45.42 -3.71 -26.19
C ASN A 378 -46.09 -4.99 -25.68
N ILE A 379 -46.63 -4.99 -24.45
CA ILE A 379 -47.39 -6.11 -23.89
C ILE A 379 -48.70 -6.31 -24.67
N MET A 380 -49.40 -5.23 -25.06
CA MET A 380 -50.64 -5.36 -25.85
C MET A 380 -50.35 -5.89 -27.26
N LYS A 381 -49.27 -5.52 -27.90
CA LYS A 381 -48.86 -6.03 -29.22
C LYS A 381 -48.47 -7.50 -29.16
N SER A 382 -47.72 -7.92 -28.14
CA SER A 382 -47.34 -9.34 -27.97
C SER A 382 -48.56 -10.24 -27.72
N ASN A 383 -49.55 -9.78 -27.00
CA ASN A 383 -50.81 -10.52 -26.76
C ASN A 383 -51.73 -10.63 -27.98
N THR A 384 -51.60 -9.78 -28.99
CA THR A 384 -52.36 -9.86 -30.25
C THR A 384 -51.75 -10.84 -31.26
N ASP A 385 -50.44 -11.12 -31.17
CA ASP A 385 -49.75 -12.06 -32.07
C ASP A 385 -49.78 -13.52 -31.55
N ASP A 386 -50.10 -13.77 -30.25
CA ASP A 386 -50.04 -15.08 -29.59
C ASP A 386 -51.41 -15.84 -29.53
N VAL A 387 -52.40 -15.47 -30.34
CA VAL A 387 -53.71 -16.21 -30.40
C VAL A 387 -53.57 -17.64 -30.99
N LYS A 388 -52.35 -18.16 -31.19
CA LYS A 388 -52.10 -19.53 -31.66
C LYS A 388 -50.90 -20.17 -30.94
N LYS A 389 -50.96 -20.32 -29.62
CA LYS A 389 -50.04 -21.24 -28.91
C LYS A 389 -50.69 -21.91 -27.72
N ASP A 390 -50.43 -23.22 -27.59
CA ASP A 390 -50.94 -24.14 -26.58
C ASP A 390 -50.60 -23.72 -25.13
N PRO A 391 -51.49 -24.01 -24.13
CA PRO A 391 -51.32 -23.57 -22.74
C PRO A 391 -50.29 -24.33 -21.92
N GLU A 392 -49.45 -25.19 -22.49
CA GLU A 392 -48.51 -26.02 -21.72
C GLU A 392 -47.03 -25.58 -21.80
N ASN A 393 -46.70 -24.44 -22.36
CA ASN A 393 -45.32 -23.94 -22.45
C ASN A 393 -45.14 -22.49 -21.90
N GLU A 394 -45.54 -22.28 -20.64
CA GLU A 394 -45.16 -21.13 -19.86
C GLU A 394 -43.76 -21.40 -19.21
N ILE A 395 -42.67 -21.23 -19.90
CA ILE A 395 -41.30 -20.88 -19.45
C ILE A 395 -40.37 -20.96 -20.67
N SER A 396 -40.33 -19.93 -21.52
CA SER A 396 -39.24 -19.73 -22.48
C SER A 396 -39.02 -18.25 -22.84
N ASP A 397 -38.85 -17.41 -21.85
CA ASP A 397 -38.36 -16.04 -22.03
C ASP A 397 -36.83 -15.94 -21.94
N VAL A 398 -36.12 -17.01 -22.31
CA VAL A 398 -34.66 -17.05 -22.33
C VAL A 398 -34.22 -17.28 -23.76
N ASN A 399 -33.34 -16.44 -24.27
CA ASN A 399 -32.66 -16.64 -25.56
C ASN A 399 -31.89 -17.96 -25.56
N THR A 400 -31.57 -18.52 -26.73
CA THR A 400 -30.74 -19.73 -26.90
C THR A 400 -29.31 -19.61 -26.30
N ASP A 401 -28.90 -18.41 -25.92
CA ASP A 401 -27.63 -18.10 -25.22
C ASP A 401 -27.80 -17.92 -23.70
N GLY A 402 -29.00 -18.18 -23.15
CA GLY A 402 -29.26 -18.04 -21.72
C GLY A 402 -29.59 -16.62 -21.25
N THR A 403 -29.69 -15.64 -22.14
CA THR A 403 -30.10 -14.27 -21.80
C THR A 403 -31.58 -14.10 -21.83
N LEU A 404 -32.15 -13.40 -20.81
CA LEU A 404 -33.59 -13.08 -20.78
C LEU A 404 -33.94 -12.13 -21.91
N LYS A 405 -34.98 -12.48 -22.69
CA LYS A 405 -35.58 -11.61 -23.71
C LYS A 405 -36.40 -10.49 -23.07
N TYR A 406 -35.76 -9.59 -22.30
CA TYR A 406 -36.43 -8.38 -21.84
C TYR A 406 -36.18 -7.23 -22.83
N ASP A 407 -37.12 -7.04 -23.75
CA ASP A 407 -37.17 -5.86 -24.63
C ASP A 407 -37.95 -4.72 -23.98
N LYS A 408 -37.97 -4.65 -22.64
CA LYS A 408 -38.69 -3.60 -21.89
C LYS A 408 -37.77 -2.42 -21.68
N LYS A 409 -38.34 -1.21 -21.85
CA LYS A 409 -37.64 0.02 -21.45
C LYS A 409 -37.61 0.12 -19.91
N CYS A 410 -36.53 0.65 -19.35
CA CYS A 410 -36.46 0.90 -17.90
C CYS A 410 -35.58 2.10 -17.57
N VAL A 411 -35.91 2.76 -16.48
CA VAL A 411 -35.05 3.71 -15.79
C VAL A 411 -34.33 2.99 -14.67
N CYS A 412 -33.00 3.01 -14.71
CA CYS A 412 -32.15 2.35 -13.71
C CYS A 412 -31.71 3.34 -12.64
N ALA A 413 -31.83 2.99 -11.38
CA ALA A 413 -31.28 3.73 -10.25
C ALA A 413 -30.64 2.78 -9.25
N LEU A 414 -29.66 3.26 -8.47
CA LEU A 414 -29.02 2.47 -7.42
C LEU A 414 -29.99 2.17 -6.26
N ASP A 415 -30.74 3.18 -5.85
CA ASP A 415 -31.74 3.14 -4.77
C ASP A 415 -33.04 3.81 -5.27
N VAL A 416 -33.92 3.01 -5.84
CA VAL A 416 -35.22 3.46 -6.35
C VAL A 416 -36.06 4.06 -5.23
N LYS A 417 -35.96 3.55 -4.00
CA LYS A 417 -36.72 4.08 -2.87
C LYS A 417 -36.28 5.50 -2.52
N ALA A 418 -34.97 5.83 -2.63
CA ALA A 418 -34.48 7.19 -2.46
C ALA A 418 -34.99 8.09 -3.59
N LEU A 419 -34.94 7.62 -4.84
CA LEU A 419 -35.41 8.34 -6.02
C LEU A 419 -36.93 8.70 -5.87
N LEU A 420 -37.76 7.74 -5.50
CA LEU A 420 -39.22 7.91 -5.37
C LEU A 420 -39.68 8.79 -4.19
N LYS A 421 -38.75 9.27 -3.35
CA LYS A 421 -39.06 10.33 -2.37
C LYS A 421 -39.23 11.71 -3.02
N HIS A 422 -38.65 11.90 -4.19
CA HIS A 422 -38.59 13.20 -4.89
C HIS A 422 -39.37 13.24 -6.20
N ILE A 423 -39.59 12.07 -6.83
CA ILE A 423 -40.35 11.93 -8.08
C ILE A 423 -41.45 10.90 -7.91
N LYS A 424 -42.55 11.08 -8.65
CA LYS A 424 -43.70 10.16 -8.65
C LYS A 424 -43.59 9.17 -9.80
N SER A 425 -43.91 7.92 -9.52
CA SER A 425 -44.12 6.87 -10.53
C SER A 425 -45.35 6.07 -10.20
N ASP A 426 -46.24 5.94 -11.15
CA ASP A 426 -47.48 5.15 -11.01
C ASP A 426 -47.24 3.68 -11.40
N ASP A 427 -46.14 3.36 -12.04
CA ASP A 427 -45.81 2.00 -12.50
C ASP A 427 -44.41 1.55 -11.96
N PRO A 428 -44.43 0.57 -11.03
CA PRO A 428 -43.18 0.04 -10.50
C PRO A 428 -42.33 -0.70 -11.55
N MET A 429 -42.91 -1.10 -12.68
CA MET A 429 -42.22 -1.83 -13.75
C MET A 429 -41.40 -0.91 -14.67
N ALA A 430 -41.55 0.40 -14.57
CA ALA A 430 -40.77 1.38 -15.29
C ALA A 430 -39.39 1.60 -14.70
N VAL A 431 -39.14 1.12 -13.48
CA VAL A 431 -37.89 1.37 -12.73
C VAL A 431 -37.19 0.07 -12.38
N PHE A 432 -35.86 0.08 -12.54
CA PHE A 432 -34.99 -1.03 -12.13
C PHE A 432 -34.10 -0.58 -10.99
N ASP A 433 -34.16 -1.27 -9.85
CA ASP A 433 -33.29 -1.02 -8.68
C ASP A 433 -32.03 -1.88 -8.77
N ALA A 434 -30.92 -1.23 -9.10
CA ALA A 434 -29.64 -1.91 -9.26
C ALA A 434 -29.06 -2.39 -7.91
N GLY A 435 -29.34 -1.69 -6.81
CA GLY A 435 -28.91 -2.09 -5.46
C GLY A 435 -29.62 -3.35 -4.98
N VAL A 436 -30.96 -3.43 -5.20
CA VAL A 436 -31.73 -4.65 -4.89
C VAL A 436 -31.31 -5.83 -5.77
N ALA A 437 -31.05 -5.60 -7.05
CA ALA A 437 -30.57 -6.63 -7.96
C ALA A 437 -29.19 -7.18 -7.50
N ALA A 438 -28.27 -6.31 -7.12
CA ALA A 438 -26.95 -6.70 -6.59
C ALA A 438 -27.07 -7.47 -5.27
N TYR A 439 -27.99 -7.07 -4.38
CA TYR A 439 -28.28 -7.81 -3.15
C TYR A 439 -28.77 -9.23 -3.44
N LEU A 440 -29.70 -9.40 -4.40
CA LEU A 440 -30.19 -10.72 -4.76
C LEU A 440 -29.13 -11.64 -5.37
N LEU A 441 -28.16 -11.08 -6.09
CA LEU A 441 -27.03 -11.83 -6.66
C LEU A 441 -25.99 -12.22 -5.62
N ASN A 442 -25.72 -11.38 -4.64
CA ASN A 442 -24.74 -11.64 -3.58
C ASN A 442 -25.18 -11.04 -2.23
N PRO A 443 -26.03 -11.74 -1.44
CA PRO A 443 -26.60 -11.22 -0.20
C PRO A 443 -25.65 -11.13 0.98
N LEU A 444 -24.39 -11.58 0.83
CA LEU A 444 -23.39 -11.61 1.92
C LEU A 444 -22.58 -10.31 2.06
N LYS A 445 -22.78 -9.33 1.19
CA LYS A 445 -22.08 -8.05 1.26
C LYS A 445 -22.66 -7.12 2.32
N SER A 446 -21.79 -6.29 2.88
CA SER A 446 -22.15 -5.26 3.86
C SER A 446 -22.65 -3.95 3.22
N SER A 447 -22.37 -3.72 1.94
CA SER A 447 -22.78 -2.52 1.19
C SER A 447 -22.93 -2.79 -0.30
N TYR A 448 -23.78 -2.00 -0.96
CA TYR A 448 -24.10 -2.06 -2.40
C TYR A 448 -24.03 -0.65 -2.99
N THR A 449 -22.87 -0.02 -2.92
CA THR A 449 -22.63 1.28 -3.53
C THR A 449 -22.40 1.16 -5.03
N TYR A 450 -22.46 2.28 -5.78
CA TYR A 450 -22.07 2.29 -7.19
C TYR A 450 -20.67 1.70 -7.39
N ASP A 451 -19.72 2.05 -6.51
CA ASP A 451 -18.35 1.56 -6.54
C ASP A 451 -18.25 0.04 -6.37
N ASP A 452 -19.02 -0.50 -5.41
CA ASP A 452 -19.04 -1.96 -5.15
C ASP A 452 -19.56 -2.74 -6.34
N MET A 453 -20.62 -2.22 -6.98
CA MET A 453 -21.25 -2.87 -8.13
C MET A 453 -20.42 -2.75 -9.40
N ALA A 454 -19.84 -1.59 -9.65
CA ALA A 454 -18.97 -1.37 -10.80
C ALA A 454 -17.73 -2.28 -10.77
N LYS A 455 -17.10 -2.42 -9.61
CA LYS A 455 -15.97 -3.34 -9.43
C LYS A 455 -16.36 -4.81 -9.67
N GLU A 456 -17.51 -5.24 -9.18
CA GLU A 456 -17.91 -6.64 -9.23
C GLU A 456 -18.45 -7.06 -10.57
N TYR A 457 -19.37 -6.26 -11.14
CA TYR A 457 -20.12 -6.66 -12.33
C TYR A 457 -19.56 -6.11 -13.64
N LEU A 458 -18.95 -4.91 -13.62
CA LEU A 458 -18.40 -4.30 -14.82
C LEU A 458 -16.90 -4.53 -14.95
N LYS A 459 -16.24 -5.06 -13.91
CA LYS A 459 -14.77 -5.18 -13.81
C LYS A 459 -14.05 -3.86 -14.13
N ASP A 460 -14.80 -2.75 -14.03
CA ASP A 460 -14.32 -1.42 -14.39
C ASP A 460 -13.73 -0.72 -13.17
N ARG A 461 -12.44 -0.39 -13.28
CA ARG A 461 -11.72 0.40 -12.27
C ARG A 461 -12.00 1.90 -12.36
N LYS A 462 -12.66 2.36 -13.42
CA LYS A 462 -12.88 3.79 -13.71
C LYS A 462 -14.14 4.37 -13.06
N SER A 463 -15.19 3.56 -12.81
CA SER A 463 -16.49 4.02 -12.32
C SER A 463 -16.52 4.41 -10.83
N THR A 464 -15.43 4.24 -10.09
CA THR A 464 -15.31 4.60 -8.66
C THR A 464 -15.34 6.11 -8.36
N ARG A 465 -15.53 6.98 -9.35
CA ARG A 465 -15.32 8.43 -9.23
C ARG A 465 -16.55 9.26 -8.90
N LEU A 466 -17.76 8.70 -8.96
CA LEU A 466 -19.01 9.48 -8.83
C LEU A 466 -19.54 9.67 -7.40
N ASN A 467 -19.01 8.96 -6.38
CA ASN A 467 -19.59 8.97 -5.02
C ASN A 467 -18.72 9.59 -3.92
N SER A 468 -17.63 10.29 -4.23
CA SER A 468 -16.74 10.87 -3.20
C SER A 468 -16.97 12.35 -2.90
N SER A 469 -18.10 12.92 -3.31
CA SER A 469 -18.48 14.27 -2.94
C SER A 469 -19.67 14.27 -1.95
N HIS A 470 -19.39 13.89 -0.73
CA HIS A 470 -20.14 14.28 0.48
C HIS A 470 -19.21 14.26 1.67
#